data_909669c6390ed07c5bdd218d1cc74582
#
_entry.id   909669c6390ed07c5bdd218d1cc74582
#
_cell.length_a   1.000
_cell.length_b   1.000
_cell.length_c   1.000
_cell.angle_alpha   90.00
_cell.angle_beta   90.00
_cell.angle_gamma   90.00
#
_symmetry.space_group_name_H-M   'P 1'
#
loop_
_entity.id
_entity.type
_entity.pdbx_description
1 polymer ?
#
loop_
_entity_poly.entity_id
_entity_poly.type
_entity_poly.pdbx_seq_one_letter_code
_entity_poly.pdbx_strand_id
1 'polypeptide(L)'
;MIETARIITSYGRRYIVRTPAGQLYDATTRKKRVDFACGDWVDMVVQNAKQAVIEDFQPRKSLLYRQDAWKTKLIAANVERLFIVLAAVPSPSEILLQRALLAAEAGEIEPFIVLNKTDLAETALWRER
;
A
#
# COMPACT_ATOMS: atom_id res chain seq x y z
N MET A 1 -18.55 -20.43 -4.74
CA MET A 1 -19.07 -19.28 -3.98
C MET A 1 -18.07 -18.14 -4.01
N ILE A 2 -18.50 -16.96 -4.38
CA ILE A 2 -17.62 -15.79 -4.47
C ILE A 2 -17.64 -15.07 -3.14
N GLU A 3 -16.45 -14.82 -2.59
CA GLU A 3 -16.30 -14.04 -1.36
C GLU A 3 -15.44 -12.82 -1.63
N THR A 4 -15.68 -11.76 -0.85
CA THR A 4 -14.89 -10.54 -0.90
C THR A 4 -13.80 -10.59 0.17
N ALA A 5 -12.58 -10.20 -0.21
CA ALA A 5 -11.46 -10.16 0.73
C ALA A 5 -10.54 -8.99 0.39
N ARG A 6 -9.72 -8.60 1.36
CA ARG A 6 -8.74 -7.54 1.19
C ARG A 6 -7.34 -8.13 1.12
N ILE A 7 -6.55 -7.70 0.16
CA ILE A 7 -5.16 -8.12 0.03
C ILE A 7 -4.34 -7.46 1.13
N ILE A 8 -3.67 -8.28 1.94
CA ILE A 8 -2.80 -7.79 3.00
C ILE A 8 -1.31 -7.99 2.70
N THR A 9 -0.96 -8.94 1.83
CA THR A 9 0.43 -9.18 1.44
C THR A 9 0.48 -9.64 0.00
N SER A 10 1.50 -9.22 -0.74
CA SER A 10 1.73 -9.60 -2.12
C SER A 10 3.11 -10.25 -2.27
N TYR A 11 3.15 -11.44 -2.86
CA TYR A 11 4.37 -12.18 -3.17
C TYR A 11 4.42 -12.49 -4.67
N GLY A 12 4.59 -11.47 -5.49
CA GLY A 12 4.55 -11.66 -6.93
C GLY A 12 3.16 -12.07 -7.41
N ARG A 13 2.94 -13.34 -7.75
CA ARG A 13 1.64 -13.85 -8.22
C ARG A 13 0.80 -14.48 -7.12
N ARG A 14 1.32 -14.53 -5.90
CA ARG A 14 0.61 -15.07 -4.75
C ARG A 14 0.29 -13.94 -3.79
N TYR A 15 -0.88 -14.03 -3.19
CA TYR A 15 -1.39 -12.99 -2.29
C TYR A 15 -1.93 -13.63 -1.03
N ILE A 16 -1.75 -12.96 0.10
CA ILE A 16 -2.47 -13.31 1.31
C ILE A 16 -3.62 -12.32 1.44
N VAL A 17 -4.83 -12.86 1.54
CA VAL A 17 -6.05 -12.07 1.62
C VAL A 17 -6.77 -12.36 2.92
N ARG A 18 -7.50 -11.37 3.40
CA ARG A 18 -8.26 -11.47 4.65
C ARG A 18 -9.72 -11.12 4.39
N THR A 19 -10.61 -12.02 4.81
CA THR A 19 -12.06 -11.77 4.73
C THR A 19 -12.51 -10.81 5.83
N PRO A 20 -13.69 -10.18 5.70
CA PRO A 20 -14.24 -9.34 6.77
C PRO A 20 -14.40 -10.09 8.09
N ALA A 21 -14.60 -11.42 8.04
CA ALA A 21 -14.67 -12.27 9.22
C ALA A 21 -13.29 -12.53 9.86
N GLY A 22 -12.20 -12.11 9.23
CA GLY A 22 -10.86 -12.27 9.75
C GLY A 22 -10.14 -13.53 9.29
N GLN A 23 -10.72 -14.30 8.39
CA GLN A 23 -10.10 -15.52 7.87
C GLN A 23 -9.08 -15.21 6.80
N LEU A 24 -7.92 -15.87 6.86
CA LEU A 24 -6.84 -15.69 5.89
C LEU A 24 -6.84 -16.79 4.85
N TYR A 25 -6.55 -16.42 3.61
CA TYR A 25 -6.39 -17.35 2.50
C TYR A 25 -5.13 -17.05 1.71
N ASP A 26 -4.51 -18.10 1.20
CA ASP A 26 -3.42 -17.97 0.22
C ASP A 26 -4.09 -17.96 -1.16
N ALA A 27 -4.03 -16.83 -1.84
CA ALA A 27 -4.75 -16.61 -3.08
C ALA A 27 -3.82 -16.49 -4.27
N THR A 28 -4.27 -17.02 -5.42
CA THR A 28 -3.61 -16.84 -6.70
C THR A 28 -4.57 -16.19 -7.68
N THR A 29 -4.05 -15.58 -8.75
CA THR A 29 -4.88 -14.96 -9.76
C THR A 29 -4.83 -15.77 -11.05
N ARG A 30 -5.96 -15.82 -11.74
CA ARG A 30 -6.05 -16.43 -13.08
C ARG A 30 -5.61 -15.44 -14.18
N LYS A 31 -5.69 -14.14 -13.90
CA LYS A 31 -5.36 -13.12 -14.88
C LYS A 31 -3.85 -12.90 -14.92
N LYS A 32 -3.28 -12.95 -16.13
CA LYS A 32 -1.82 -12.87 -16.31
C LYS A 32 -1.23 -11.48 -16.17
N ARG A 33 -2.01 -10.41 -16.29
CA ARG A 33 -1.50 -9.03 -16.33
C ARG A 33 -2.26 -8.08 -15.40
N VAL A 34 -2.71 -8.58 -14.27
CA VAL A 34 -3.39 -7.70 -13.31
C VAL A 34 -2.46 -7.48 -12.13
N ASP A 35 -2.16 -6.21 -11.89
CA ASP A 35 -1.37 -5.79 -10.75
C ASP A 35 -2.30 -5.46 -9.60
N PHE A 36 -2.37 -6.36 -8.64
CA PHE A 36 -3.07 -6.11 -7.39
C PHE A 36 -2.12 -5.47 -6.39
N ALA A 37 -2.60 -4.51 -5.64
CA ALA A 37 -1.83 -3.86 -4.58
C ALA A 37 -2.35 -4.26 -3.21
N CYS A 38 -1.49 -4.18 -2.20
CA CYS A 38 -1.94 -4.34 -0.81
C CYS A 38 -3.03 -3.32 -0.52
N GLY A 39 -4.10 -3.76 0.11
CA GLY A 39 -5.28 -2.94 0.37
C GLY A 39 -6.38 -3.05 -0.66
N ASP A 40 -6.13 -3.67 -1.82
CA ASP A 40 -7.19 -3.91 -2.80
C ASP A 40 -8.24 -4.86 -2.23
N TRP A 41 -9.50 -4.55 -2.49
CA TRP A 41 -10.61 -5.45 -2.25
C TRP A 41 -10.83 -6.28 -3.49
N VAL A 42 -10.89 -7.59 -3.33
CA VAL A 42 -11.00 -8.53 -4.45
C VAL A 42 -12.17 -9.48 -4.25
N ASP A 43 -12.69 -9.94 -5.38
CA ASP A 43 -13.67 -11.03 -5.41
C ASP A 43 -12.92 -12.32 -5.69
N MET A 44 -13.11 -13.30 -4.84
CA MET A 44 -12.38 -14.56 -4.94
C MET A 44 -13.30 -15.76 -4.82
N VAL A 45 -12.86 -16.89 -5.36
CA VAL A 45 -13.52 -18.19 -5.21
C VAL A 45 -12.67 -19.02 -4.26
N VAL A 46 -13.26 -19.41 -3.14
CA VAL A 46 -12.59 -20.25 -2.15
C VAL A 46 -12.56 -21.68 -2.66
N GLN A 47 -11.36 -22.26 -2.71
CA GLN A 47 -11.16 -23.63 -3.16
C GLN A 47 -11.14 -24.63 -2.00
N ASN A 48 -10.53 -24.23 -0.88
CA ASN A 48 -10.49 -25.04 0.34
C ASN A 48 -10.27 -24.11 1.54
N ALA A 49 -10.03 -24.69 2.72
CA ALA A 49 -9.90 -23.91 3.96
C ALA A 49 -8.75 -22.89 3.95
N LYS A 50 -7.79 -23.04 3.04
CA LYS A 50 -6.58 -22.19 3.02
C LYS A 50 -6.30 -21.52 1.68
N GLN A 51 -6.97 -21.94 0.61
CA GLN A 51 -6.66 -21.49 -0.75
C GLN A 51 -7.87 -20.90 -1.45
N ALA A 52 -7.62 -19.85 -2.21
CA ALA A 52 -8.62 -19.17 -3.01
C ALA A 52 -8.02 -18.69 -4.34
N VAL A 53 -8.89 -18.37 -5.29
CA VAL A 53 -8.51 -17.81 -6.59
C VAL A 53 -9.18 -16.46 -6.75
N ILE A 54 -8.38 -15.45 -7.02
CA ILE A 54 -8.88 -14.09 -7.25
C ILE A 54 -9.46 -14.00 -8.67
N GLU A 55 -10.73 -13.64 -8.77
CA GLU A 55 -11.39 -13.44 -10.06
C GLU A 55 -11.28 -12.02 -10.57
N ASP A 56 -11.48 -11.04 -9.70
CA ASP A 56 -11.41 -9.63 -10.06
C ASP A 56 -11.18 -8.77 -8.82
N PHE A 57 -10.89 -7.48 -9.03
CA PHE A 57 -10.75 -6.52 -7.94
C PHE A 57 -11.88 -5.49 -8.00
N GLN A 58 -12.23 -4.95 -6.83
CA GLN A 58 -13.24 -3.92 -6.71
C GLN A 58 -12.63 -2.54 -7.00
N PRO A 59 -13.46 -1.54 -7.37
CA PRO A 59 -12.95 -0.19 -7.62
C PRO A 59 -12.16 0.35 -6.43
N ARG A 60 -11.02 0.93 -6.71
CA ARG A 60 -10.15 1.53 -5.69
C ARG A 60 -10.62 2.92 -5.33
N LYS A 61 -10.62 3.24 -4.03
CA LYS A 61 -10.88 4.61 -3.57
C LYS A 61 -9.64 5.48 -3.69
N SER A 62 -8.47 4.88 -3.55
CA SER A 62 -7.20 5.58 -3.69
C SER A 62 -6.12 4.59 -4.11
N LEU A 63 -5.01 5.11 -4.62
CA LEU A 63 -3.88 4.28 -5.05
C LEU A 63 -2.58 5.03 -4.80
N LEU A 64 -1.69 4.44 -4.02
CA LEU A 64 -0.34 4.93 -3.85
C LEU A 64 0.57 4.14 -4.79
N TYR A 65 1.23 4.84 -5.70
CA TYR A 65 2.10 4.21 -6.68
C TYR A 65 3.39 5.01 -6.85
N ARG A 66 4.39 4.33 -7.36
CA ARG A 66 5.67 4.91 -7.75
C ARG A 66 5.86 4.69 -9.23
N GLN A 67 6.17 5.75 -9.95
CA GLN A 67 6.39 5.70 -11.39
C GLN A 67 7.84 6.09 -11.70
N ASP A 68 8.52 5.24 -12.47
CA ASP A 68 9.81 5.58 -13.04
C ASP A 68 9.70 5.66 -14.57
N ALA A 69 10.83 5.85 -15.26
CA ALA A 69 10.85 6.05 -16.71
C ALA A 69 10.32 4.84 -17.50
N TRP A 70 10.25 3.66 -16.88
CA TRP A 70 9.98 2.41 -17.58
C TRP A 70 8.73 1.69 -17.12
N LYS A 71 8.32 1.88 -15.87
CA LYS A 71 7.15 1.20 -15.34
C LYS A 71 6.58 1.88 -14.10
N THR A 72 5.32 1.58 -13.83
CA THR A 72 4.65 2.00 -12.62
C THR A 72 4.65 0.83 -11.62
N LYS A 73 5.07 1.09 -10.40
CA LYS A 73 5.00 0.11 -9.32
C LYS A 73 3.91 0.51 -8.34
N LEU A 74 2.95 -0.39 -8.15
CA LEU A 74 1.88 -0.18 -7.19
C LEU A 74 2.40 -0.47 -5.78
N ILE A 75 2.13 0.43 -4.85
CA ILE A 75 2.57 0.29 -3.46
C ILE A 75 1.41 -0.17 -2.60
N ALA A 76 0.30 0.55 -2.63
CA ALA A 76 -0.88 0.21 -1.85
C ALA A 76 -2.12 0.82 -2.46
N ALA A 77 -3.28 0.20 -2.23
CA ALA A 77 -4.58 0.70 -2.67
C ALA A 77 -5.48 0.94 -1.47
N ASN A 78 -6.50 1.76 -1.64
CA ASN A 78 -7.48 2.10 -0.61
C ASN A 78 -6.82 2.65 0.66
N VAL A 79 -5.76 3.44 0.46
CA VAL A 79 -5.02 4.11 1.54
C VAL A 79 -5.75 5.39 1.88
N GLU A 80 -6.10 5.57 3.15
CA GLU A 80 -6.73 6.80 3.61
C GLU A 80 -5.70 7.81 4.11
N ARG A 81 -4.63 7.31 4.73
CA ARG A 81 -3.60 8.13 5.35
C ARG A 81 -2.22 7.61 5.01
N LEU A 82 -1.30 8.52 4.76
CA LEU A 82 0.11 8.20 4.50
C LEU A 82 0.95 8.84 5.60
N PHE A 83 1.63 8.00 6.38
CA PHE A 83 2.57 8.49 7.39
C PHE A 83 3.98 8.50 6.79
N ILE A 84 4.54 9.70 6.65
CA ILE A 84 5.90 9.87 6.14
C ILE A 84 6.80 10.03 7.36
N VAL A 85 7.59 8.99 7.64
CA VAL A 85 8.45 8.96 8.83
C VAL A 85 9.79 9.57 8.48
N LEU A 86 10.16 10.63 9.17
CA LEU A 86 11.44 11.31 9.00
C LEU A 86 12.25 11.23 10.28
N ALA A 87 13.56 11.13 10.12
CA ALA A 87 14.52 11.26 11.22
C ALA A 87 15.61 12.21 10.78
N ALA A 88 16.13 13.01 11.70
CA ALA A 88 17.20 13.95 11.38
C ALA A 88 18.53 13.25 11.06
N VAL A 89 18.71 12.05 11.59
CA VAL A 89 19.92 11.25 11.38
C VAL A 89 19.52 9.85 10.95
N PRO A 90 19.91 9.38 9.76
CA PRO A 90 20.59 10.15 8.70
C PRO A 90 19.73 11.29 8.15
N SER A 91 20.33 12.29 7.54
CA SER A 91 19.59 13.44 7.00
C SER A 91 18.52 13.02 6.01
N PRO A 92 17.28 13.48 6.20
CA PRO A 92 16.20 13.12 5.27
C PRO A 92 16.42 13.75 3.89
N SER A 93 15.94 13.06 2.86
CA SER A 93 15.93 13.59 1.51
C SER A 93 14.71 14.49 1.31
N GLU A 94 14.92 15.77 1.05
CA GLU A 94 13.83 16.70 0.74
C GLU A 94 13.13 16.31 -0.56
N ILE A 95 13.88 15.79 -1.54
CA ILE A 95 13.32 15.33 -2.81
C ILE A 95 12.39 14.15 -2.59
N LEU A 96 12.79 13.20 -1.76
CA LEU A 96 11.95 12.05 -1.44
C LEU A 96 10.68 12.47 -0.72
N LEU A 97 10.79 13.41 0.22
CA LEU A 97 9.64 13.96 0.93
C LEU A 97 8.66 14.63 -0.04
N GLN A 98 9.17 15.46 -0.95
CA GLN A 98 8.34 16.14 -1.95
C GLN A 98 7.63 15.14 -2.85
N ARG A 99 8.34 14.08 -3.29
CA ARG A 99 7.74 13.03 -4.12
C ARG A 99 6.65 12.27 -3.38
N ALA A 100 6.86 12.00 -2.09
CA ALA A 100 5.86 11.31 -1.28
C ALA A 100 4.60 12.19 -1.12
N LEU A 101 4.75 13.49 -0.90
CA LEU A 101 3.62 14.42 -0.79
C LEU A 101 2.86 14.54 -2.10
N LEU A 102 3.57 14.60 -3.23
CA LEU A 102 2.94 14.63 -4.55
C LEU A 102 2.18 13.34 -4.85
N ALA A 103 2.74 12.19 -4.48
CA ALA A 103 2.08 10.91 -4.66
C ALA A 103 0.81 10.81 -3.82
N ALA A 104 0.84 11.33 -2.59
CA ALA A 104 -0.33 11.35 -1.73
C ALA A 104 -1.43 12.25 -2.33
N GLU A 105 -1.08 13.43 -2.83
CA GLU A 105 -2.03 14.33 -3.46
C GLU A 105 -2.64 13.71 -4.72
N ALA A 106 -1.83 13.12 -5.57
CA ALA A 106 -2.30 12.46 -6.79
C ALA A 106 -3.23 11.28 -6.49
N GLY A 107 -3.00 10.57 -5.40
CA GLY A 107 -3.83 9.44 -5.00
C GLY A 107 -5.01 9.79 -4.11
N GLU A 108 -5.22 11.08 -3.82
CA GLU A 108 -6.24 11.55 -2.87
C GLU A 108 -6.06 10.94 -1.48
N ILE A 109 -4.81 10.88 -1.02
CA ILE A 109 -4.43 10.32 0.27
C ILE A 109 -4.01 11.47 1.18
N GLU A 110 -4.47 11.47 2.42
CA GLU A 110 -4.09 12.48 3.41
C GLU A 110 -2.69 12.18 3.95
N PRO A 111 -1.71 13.07 3.74
CA PRO A 111 -0.35 12.83 4.23
C PRO A 111 -0.16 13.36 5.65
N PHE A 112 0.63 12.62 6.43
CA PHE A 112 1.08 13.02 7.76
C PHE A 112 2.59 12.87 7.84
N ILE A 113 3.29 13.87 8.35
CA ILE A 113 4.73 13.81 8.55
C ILE A 113 4.98 13.44 10.00
N VAL A 114 5.73 12.37 10.22
CA VAL A 114 6.09 11.88 11.55
C VAL A 114 7.58 12.05 11.74
N LEU A 115 7.97 12.82 12.77
CA LEU A 115 9.38 12.97 13.12
C LEU A 115 9.76 11.90 14.13
N ASN A 116 10.75 11.09 13.78
CA ASN A 116 11.31 10.08 14.64
C ASN A 116 12.61 10.59 15.28
N LYS A 117 13.08 9.91 16.33
CA LYS A 117 14.30 10.31 17.05
C LYS A 117 14.24 11.76 17.53
N THR A 118 13.12 12.13 18.17
CA THR A 118 12.88 13.50 18.61
C THR A 118 13.80 13.96 19.75
N ASP A 119 14.54 13.04 20.35
CA ASP A 119 15.55 13.32 21.36
C ASP A 119 16.84 13.88 20.78
N LEU A 120 17.03 13.85 19.46
CA LEU A 120 18.20 14.40 18.80
C LEU A 120 18.08 15.90 18.60
N ALA A 121 19.18 16.62 18.78
CA ALA A 121 19.20 18.07 18.60
C ALA A 121 18.87 18.49 17.16
N GLU A 122 19.31 17.70 16.19
CA GLU A 122 19.05 17.94 14.77
C GLU A 122 17.57 17.90 14.42
N THR A 123 16.76 17.18 15.18
CA THR A 123 15.32 17.08 14.93
C THR A 123 14.62 18.42 15.12
N ALA A 124 15.11 19.26 16.04
CA ALA A 124 14.53 20.57 16.28
C ALA A 124 14.58 21.46 15.06
N LEU A 125 15.64 21.35 14.25
CA LEU A 125 15.79 22.10 13.01
C LEU A 125 14.72 21.72 11.98
N TRP A 126 14.33 20.45 11.93
CA TRP A 126 13.30 19.98 11.01
C TRP A 126 11.90 20.37 11.43
N ARG A 127 11.65 20.52 12.74
CA ARG A 127 10.33 20.95 13.23
C ARG A 127 10.00 22.38 12.83
N GLU A 128 11.01 23.22 12.64
CA GLU A 128 10.83 24.61 12.24
C GLU A 128 10.61 24.79 10.75
N ARG A 129 10.76 23.73 9.98
CA ARG A 129 10.50 23.71 8.56
C ARG A 129 9.12 23.13 8.27
#